data_6081fddbced08b7743af9d0cce76a465
#
_entry.id   6081fddbced08b7743af9d0cce76a465
#
_cell.length_a   1.000
_cell.length_b   1.000
_cell.length_c   1.000
_cell.angle_alpha   90.00
_cell.angle_beta   90.00
_cell.angle_gamma   90.00
#
_symmetry.space_group_name_H-M   'P 1'
#
loop_
_entity.id
_entity.type
_entity.pdbx_description
1 polymer ?
#
loop_
_entity_poly.entity_id
_entity_poly.type
_entity_poly.pdbx_seq_one_letter_code
_entity_poly.pdbx_strand_id
1 'polypeptide(L)'
;MCIKFTEVFIMISPYPHLIDLNDYPVSWWKQVVDLGEQIKNHPEIYAGACHNKIMATLFYEPSTRTQMSFQTAMLRLGGRLIGFDNPANSSVSKGETLKDTTKIVSGYADILVMRHPVAGAAKAAALSADCPVINAGDSGHLHPTQTLTDLLTLQCEKGRLDHLTIGLCGDLINGRTVHSLLKAMSCFPGNRFILISTPELSLPSYVKDILNASGCEYEEISSLEEALPELDVLYMTRIQEERFASREAYLAQKDTYVLTVKKMQAAKKDLIVLHPLPRVDEIEVALDDDPRAMYFKQARYGMYARMAL
;
A
#
# COMPACT_ATOMS: atom_id res chain seq x y z
N MET A 1 5.64 23.16 4.90
CA MET A 1 5.76 23.23 6.37
C MET A 1 5.13 21.96 6.93
N CYS A 2 5.92 20.88 6.98
CA CYS A 2 5.48 19.62 7.57
C CYS A 2 5.22 19.84 9.04
N ILE A 3 3.96 19.82 9.44
CA ILE A 3 3.56 19.99 10.84
C ILE A 3 4.12 18.81 11.63
N LYS A 4 4.96 19.11 12.61
CA LYS A 4 5.49 18.16 13.57
C LYS A 4 4.36 17.59 14.42
N PHE A 5 3.80 16.46 14.03
CA PHE A 5 2.90 15.65 14.86
C PHE A 5 3.64 14.62 15.73
N THR A 6 4.96 14.73 15.84
CA THR A 6 5.83 13.70 16.43
C THR A 6 5.77 13.64 17.96
N GLU A 7 5.23 14.64 18.66
CA GLU A 7 5.32 14.70 20.13
C GLU A 7 4.10 14.15 20.90
N VAL A 8 2.95 13.98 20.25
CA VAL A 8 1.72 13.58 20.98
C VAL A 8 1.55 12.05 21.05
N PHE A 9 2.16 11.29 20.15
CA PHE A 9 1.97 9.82 20.08
C PHE A 9 2.93 9.02 20.96
N ILE A 10 4.08 9.58 21.34
CA ILE A 10 5.10 8.91 22.17
C ILE A 10 4.62 8.70 23.63
N MET A 11 3.59 9.42 24.08
CA MET A 11 3.12 9.35 25.47
C MET A 11 2.06 8.27 25.76
N ILE A 12 1.54 7.53 24.75
CA ILE A 12 0.40 6.62 24.96
C ILE A 12 0.80 5.13 24.89
N SER A 13 1.90 4.80 24.21
CA SER A 13 2.40 3.41 24.17
C SER A 13 3.92 3.40 24.19
N PRO A 14 4.56 2.48 24.96
CA PRO A 14 6.01 2.30 24.96
C PRO A 14 6.52 1.61 23.66
N TYR A 15 5.62 1.19 22.77
CA TYR A 15 5.96 0.44 21.58
C TYR A 15 5.80 1.26 20.30
N PRO A 16 6.72 1.13 19.33
CA PRO A 16 6.58 1.76 18.01
C PRO A 16 5.52 1.01 17.18
N HIS A 17 4.35 1.64 16.97
CA HIS A 17 3.28 1.07 16.14
C HIS A 17 3.30 1.69 14.75
N LEU A 18 3.14 0.90 13.70
CA LEU A 18 2.91 1.42 12.34
C LEU A 18 1.41 1.45 12.04
N ILE A 19 0.74 2.53 12.37
CA ILE A 19 -0.69 2.73 12.07
C ILE A 19 -0.87 3.55 10.79
N ASP A 20 -0.18 4.69 10.69
CA ASP A 20 -0.11 5.54 9.51
C ASP A 20 1.37 5.85 9.22
N LEU A 21 1.74 5.96 7.94
CA LEU A 21 3.08 6.43 7.57
C LEU A 21 3.35 7.87 7.98
N ASN A 22 2.32 8.70 8.04
CA ASN A 22 2.43 10.09 8.49
C ASN A 22 2.87 10.24 9.96
N ASP A 23 2.78 9.17 10.76
CA ASP A 23 3.30 9.15 12.13
C ASP A 23 4.84 9.15 12.17
N TYR A 24 5.49 8.94 11.02
CA TYR A 24 6.94 8.82 10.88
C TYR A 24 7.50 9.83 9.88
N PRO A 25 8.72 10.34 10.10
CA PRO A 25 9.36 11.25 9.15
C PRO A 25 9.76 10.53 7.85
N VAL A 26 9.83 11.25 6.75
CA VAL A 26 10.23 10.72 5.43
C VAL A 26 11.61 10.04 5.46
N SER A 27 12.52 10.49 6.32
CA SER A 27 13.82 9.85 6.52
C SER A 27 13.69 8.41 7.04
N TRP A 28 12.69 8.12 7.86
CA TRP A 28 12.41 6.76 8.32
C TRP A 28 11.83 5.90 7.18
N TRP A 29 10.94 6.46 6.33
CA TRP A 29 10.45 5.73 5.16
C TRP A 29 11.60 5.32 4.24
N LYS A 30 12.54 6.23 3.98
CA LYS A 30 13.75 5.94 3.20
C LYS A 30 14.57 4.83 3.83
N GLN A 31 14.80 4.84 5.13
CA GLN A 31 15.52 3.76 5.83
C GLN A 31 14.83 2.40 5.64
N VAL A 32 13.50 2.33 5.71
CA VAL A 32 12.76 1.07 5.46
C VAL A 32 12.89 0.63 4.01
N VAL A 33 12.82 1.56 3.06
CA VAL A 33 12.99 1.29 1.62
C VAL A 33 14.40 0.81 1.33
N ASP A 34 15.42 1.49 1.83
CA ASP A 34 16.84 1.14 1.64
C ASP A 34 17.14 -0.25 2.24
N LEU A 35 16.61 -0.51 3.44
CA LEU A 35 16.74 -1.83 4.07
C LEU A 35 16.01 -2.91 3.25
N GLY A 36 14.82 -2.62 2.73
CA GLY A 36 14.07 -3.52 1.86
C GLY A 36 14.83 -3.87 0.58
N GLU A 37 15.51 -2.89 -0.01
CA GLU A 37 16.39 -3.11 -1.18
C GLU A 37 17.61 -3.95 -0.83
N GLN A 38 18.27 -3.71 0.31
CA GLN A 38 19.36 -4.54 0.80
C GLN A 38 18.92 -6.00 1.04
N ILE A 39 17.78 -6.20 1.70
CA ILE A 39 17.22 -7.53 1.93
C ILE A 39 16.90 -8.24 0.60
N LYS A 40 16.34 -7.50 -0.39
CA LYS A 40 16.08 -8.05 -1.73
C LYS A 40 17.36 -8.56 -2.39
N ASN A 41 18.44 -7.80 -2.25
CA ASN A 41 19.72 -8.10 -2.91
C ASN A 41 20.52 -9.20 -2.15
N HIS A 42 20.40 -9.26 -0.82
CA HIS A 42 21.16 -10.15 0.06
C HIS A 42 20.27 -10.78 1.16
N PRO A 43 19.22 -11.53 0.80
CA PRO A 43 18.25 -12.08 1.77
C PRO A 43 18.87 -13.05 2.77
N GLU A 44 19.96 -13.71 2.42
CA GLU A 44 20.68 -14.66 3.26
C GLU A 44 21.26 -14.01 4.54
N ILE A 45 21.66 -12.73 4.46
CA ILE A 45 22.21 -11.99 5.60
C ILE A 45 21.16 -11.82 6.71
N TYR A 46 19.89 -11.74 6.34
CA TYR A 46 18.78 -11.45 7.25
C TYR A 46 18.00 -12.68 7.70
N ALA A 47 18.37 -13.90 7.24
CA ALA A 47 17.60 -15.13 7.46
C ALA A 47 17.42 -15.51 8.94
N GLY A 48 18.20 -14.95 9.85
CA GLY A 48 18.09 -15.18 11.31
C GLY A 48 17.67 -13.93 12.10
N ALA A 49 17.35 -12.82 11.46
CA ALA A 49 17.10 -11.54 12.15
C ALA A 49 15.95 -11.58 13.16
N CYS A 50 14.95 -12.43 12.93
CA CYS A 50 13.81 -12.65 13.84
C CYS A 50 13.86 -14.03 14.52
N HIS A 51 15.04 -14.62 14.70
CA HIS A 51 15.16 -15.89 15.41
C HIS A 51 14.51 -15.81 16.80
N ASN A 52 13.71 -16.81 17.16
CA ASN A 52 12.91 -16.89 18.39
C ASN A 52 11.82 -15.81 18.54
N LYS A 53 11.53 -14.99 17.53
CA LYS A 53 10.43 -14.05 17.53
C LYS A 53 9.15 -14.67 16.98
N ILE A 54 8.01 -14.22 17.50
CA ILE A 54 6.68 -14.65 17.10
C ILE A 54 5.92 -13.45 16.58
N MET A 55 5.39 -13.57 15.36
CA MET A 55 4.45 -12.60 14.79
C MET A 55 3.04 -13.17 14.82
N ALA A 56 2.08 -12.41 15.33
CA ALA A 56 0.67 -12.76 15.20
C ALA A 56 0.02 -12.01 14.04
N THR A 57 -0.68 -12.74 13.16
CA THR A 57 -1.48 -12.17 12.07
C THR A 57 -2.97 -12.28 12.42
N LEU A 58 -3.63 -11.12 12.62
CA LEU A 58 -5.04 -11.01 12.98
C LEU A 58 -5.82 -10.41 11.81
N PHE A 59 -6.36 -11.28 10.96
CA PHE A 59 -7.07 -10.87 9.74
C PHE A 59 -8.58 -11.03 9.93
N TYR A 60 -9.26 -9.91 10.21
CA TYR A 60 -10.71 -9.83 10.38
C TYR A 60 -11.46 -9.71 9.06
N GLU A 61 -10.76 -9.47 7.97
CA GLU A 61 -11.28 -9.53 6.60
C GLU A 61 -10.31 -10.26 5.67
N PRO A 62 -10.79 -10.94 4.63
CA PRO A 62 -9.93 -11.70 3.71
C PRO A 62 -8.91 -10.82 2.99
N SER A 63 -7.65 -11.22 3.00
CA SER A 63 -6.59 -10.59 2.23
C SER A 63 -5.41 -11.52 1.99
N THR A 64 -5.54 -12.42 1.02
CA THR A 64 -4.57 -13.48 0.73
C THR A 64 -3.14 -12.93 0.53
N ARG A 65 -2.96 -11.94 -0.34
CA ARG A 65 -1.63 -11.40 -0.65
C ARG A 65 -0.98 -10.73 0.56
N THR A 66 -1.71 -9.86 1.26
CA THR A 66 -1.17 -9.14 2.42
C THR A 66 -0.77 -10.11 3.53
N GLN A 67 -1.66 -11.04 3.87
CA GLN A 67 -1.40 -12.04 4.90
C GLN A 67 -0.19 -12.90 4.55
N MET A 68 -0.22 -13.57 3.39
CA MET A 68 0.87 -14.46 2.97
C MET A 68 2.20 -13.74 2.87
N SER A 69 2.23 -12.48 2.44
CA SER A 69 3.50 -11.75 2.33
C SER A 69 4.07 -11.37 3.69
N PHE A 70 3.25 -11.03 4.71
CA PHE A 70 3.72 -10.84 6.08
C PHE A 70 4.21 -12.14 6.69
N GLN A 71 3.44 -13.23 6.52
CA GLN A 71 3.83 -14.53 7.01
C GLN A 71 5.14 -15.02 6.38
N THR A 72 5.26 -14.89 5.06
CA THR A 72 6.50 -15.22 4.34
C THR A 72 7.68 -14.35 4.80
N ALA A 73 7.46 -13.05 5.01
CA ALA A 73 8.49 -12.13 5.51
C ALA A 73 9.04 -12.61 6.86
N MET A 74 8.16 -12.91 7.81
CA MET A 74 8.56 -13.38 9.14
C MET A 74 9.30 -14.73 9.08
N LEU A 75 8.79 -15.68 8.28
CA LEU A 75 9.43 -17.00 8.11
C LEU A 75 10.82 -16.89 7.48
N ARG A 76 10.99 -15.99 6.46
CA ARG A 76 12.30 -15.76 5.84
C ARG A 76 13.31 -15.11 6.79
N LEU A 77 12.84 -14.35 7.78
CA LEU A 77 13.65 -13.79 8.84
C LEU A 77 13.94 -14.78 10.00
N GLY A 78 13.51 -16.04 9.89
CA GLY A 78 13.73 -17.07 10.90
C GLY A 78 12.76 -17.03 12.08
N GLY A 79 11.70 -16.23 12.01
CA GLY A 79 10.67 -16.15 13.04
C GLY A 79 9.57 -17.19 12.91
N ARG A 80 8.56 -17.10 13.78
CA ARG A 80 7.42 -18.02 13.87
C ARG A 80 6.12 -17.26 13.75
N LEU A 81 5.02 -17.99 13.48
CA LEU A 81 3.70 -17.43 13.21
C LEU A 81 2.63 -18.03 14.11
N ILE A 82 1.72 -17.18 14.56
CA ILE A 82 0.41 -17.54 15.12
C ILE A 82 -0.65 -16.61 14.50
N GLY A 83 -1.93 -16.87 14.73
CA GLY A 83 -3.01 -15.97 14.34
C GLY A 83 -4.16 -16.67 13.66
N PHE A 84 -5.04 -15.86 13.06
CA PHE A 84 -6.21 -16.32 12.29
C PHE A 84 -6.43 -15.46 11.04
N ASP A 85 -7.13 -16.04 10.07
CA ASP A 85 -7.52 -15.42 8.81
C ASP A 85 -9.05 -15.27 8.66
N ASN A 86 -9.78 -15.83 9.61
CA ASN A 86 -11.24 -15.72 9.68
C ASN A 86 -11.68 -15.56 11.15
N PRO A 87 -12.26 -14.41 11.52
CA PRO A 87 -12.72 -14.16 12.88
C PRO A 87 -13.82 -15.14 13.33
N ALA A 88 -14.58 -15.73 12.40
CA ALA A 88 -15.59 -16.75 12.73
C ALA A 88 -14.99 -18.00 13.39
N ASN A 89 -13.70 -18.29 13.16
CA ASN A 89 -12.97 -19.41 13.74
C ASN A 89 -12.19 -19.02 15.01
N SER A 90 -12.49 -17.87 15.60
CA SER A 90 -11.83 -17.35 16.81
C SER A 90 -12.85 -17.03 17.91
N SER A 91 -12.37 -16.60 19.08
CA SER A 91 -13.24 -16.14 20.19
C SER A 91 -14.08 -14.91 19.83
N VAL A 92 -13.75 -14.19 18.76
CA VAL A 92 -14.58 -13.09 18.21
C VAL A 92 -16.00 -13.57 17.89
N SER A 93 -16.15 -14.79 17.39
CA SER A 93 -17.48 -15.40 17.13
C SER A 93 -18.34 -15.60 18.39
N LYS A 94 -17.72 -15.58 19.58
CA LYS A 94 -18.37 -15.67 20.88
C LYS A 94 -18.62 -14.29 21.52
N GLY A 95 -18.28 -13.18 20.80
CA GLY A 95 -18.44 -11.82 21.29
C GLY A 95 -17.21 -11.23 22.00
N GLU A 96 -16.02 -11.85 21.88
CA GLU A 96 -14.77 -11.27 22.41
C GLU A 96 -14.47 -9.93 21.73
N THR A 97 -14.15 -8.92 22.54
CA THR A 97 -13.87 -7.58 22.03
C THR A 97 -12.51 -7.50 21.35
N LEU A 98 -12.32 -6.54 20.42
CA LEU A 98 -11.02 -6.26 19.80
C LEU A 98 -9.94 -5.98 20.86
N LYS A 99 -10.30 -5.26 21.93
CA LYS A 99 -9.41 -4.94 23.04
C LYS A 99 -8.92 -6.21 23.74
N ASP A 100 -9.84 -7.13 24.08
CA ASP A 100 -9.47 -8.36 24.79
C ASP A 100 -8.64 -9.29 23.92
N THR A 101 -9.06 -9.51 22.65
CA THR A 101 -8.25 -10.28 21.68
C THR A 101 -6.84 -9.70 21.55
N THR A 102 -6.73 -8.38 21.38
CA THR A 102 -5.43 -7.71 21.24
C THR A 102 -4.57 -7.88 22.49
N LYS A 103 -5.15 -7.67 23.68
CA LYS A 103 -4.44 -7.81 24.95
C LYS A 103 -3.90 -9.20 25.17
N ILE A 104 -4.72 -10.21 24.88
CA ILE A 104 -4.33 -11.64 25.03
C ILE A 104 -3.24 -12.00 24.02
N VAL A 105 -3.45 -11.70 22.73
CA VAL A 105 -2.53 -12.14 21.68
C VAL A 105 -1.21 -11.37 21.75
N SER A 106 -1.21 -10.09 22.16
CA SER A 106 0.04 -9.35 22.38
C SER A 106 0.91 -9.91 23.51
N GLY A 107 0.31 -10.65 24.45
CA GLY A 107 1.05 -11.41 25.46
C GLY A 107 1.72 -12.69 24.94
N TYR A 108 1.36 -13.14 23.72
CA TYR A 108 1.91 -14.35 23.10
C TYR A 108 2.88 -14.05 21.96
N ALA A 109 2.88 -12.83 21.43
CA ALA A 109 3.63 -12.44 20.25
C ALA A 109 4.55 -11.24 20.51
N ASP A 110 5.64 -11.14 19.75
CA ASP A 110 6.56 -9.99 19.77
C ASP A 110 6.07 -8.86 18.88
N ILE A 111 5.16 -9.12 17.94
CA ILE A 111 4.58 -8.16 17.02
C ILE A 111 3.20 -8.63 16.52
N LEU A 112 2.26 -7.69 16.38
CA LEU A 112 0.95 -7.94 15.79
C LEU A 112 0.85 -7.31 14.40
N VAL A 113 0.30 -8.05 13.45
CA VAL A 113 -0.11 -7.55 12.13
C VAL A 113 -1.62 -7.67 12.05
N MET A 114 -2.32 -6.53 11.92
CA MET A 114 -3.78 -6.52 11.94
C MET A 114 -4.35 -5.97 10.65
N ARG A 115 -5.35 -6.69 10.11
CA ARG A 115 -6.23 -6.20 9.05
C ARG A 115 -7.68 -6.26 9.51
N HIS A 116 -8.43 -5.15 9.35
CA HIS A 116 -9.76 -5.03 9.93
C HIS A 116 -10.73 -4.26 9.00
N PRO A 117 -12.03 -4.66 8.92
CA PRO A 117 -13.03 -3.96 8.09
C PRO A 117 -13.48 -2.60 8.66
N VAL A 118 -13.12 -2.26 9.90
CA VAL A 118 -13.50 -0.99 10.54
C VAL A 118 -12.29 -0.04 10.57
N ALA A 119 -12.47 1.17 10.06
CA ALA A 119 -11.45 2.22 10.10
C ALA A 119 -11.06 2.57 11.56
N GLY A 120 -9.76 2.72 11.82
CA GLY A 120 -9.21 3.00 13.15
C GLY A 120 -9.06 1.79 14.07
N ALA A 121 -9.47 0.58 13.65
CA ALA A 121 -9.34 -0.62 14.48
C ALA A 121 -7.89 -0.94 14.85
N ALA A 122 -6.93 -0.78 13.92
CA ALA A 122 -5.52 -0.98 14.21
C ALA A 122 -4.99 0.01 15.26
N LYS A 123 -5.47 1.26 15.23
CA LYS A 123 -5.16 2.27 16.24
C LYS A 123 -5.75 1.90 17.60
N ALA A 124 -7.01 1.45 17.63
CA ALA A 124 -7.64 0.98 18.87
C ALA A 124 -6.91 -0.24 19.46
N ALA A 125 -6.47 -1.17 18.62
CA ALA A 125 -5.65 -2.29 19.02
C ALA A 125 -4.30 -1.84 19.64
N ALA A 126 -3.61 -0.90 19.00
CA ALA A 126 -2.35 -0.34 19.49
C ALA A 126 -2.43 0.23 20.90
N LEU A 127 -3.59 0.80 21.29
CA LEU A 127 -3.81 1.34 22.65
C LEU A 127 -3.88 0.27 23.75
N SER A 128 -4.09 -0.99 23.39
CA SER A 128 -4.24 -2.11 24.34
C SER A 128 -3.18 -3.19 24.20
N ALA A 129 -2.35 -3.14 23.15
CA ALA A 129 -1.31 -4.12 22.88
C ALA A 129 -0.09 -3.95 23.79
N ASP A 130 0.53 -5.06 24.17
CA ASP A 130 1.81 -5.12 24.89
C ASP A 130 3.00 -5.34 23.95
N CYS A 131 2.81 -5.21 22.64
CA CYS A 131 3.85 -5.29 21.62
C CYS A 131 3.51 -4.38 20.43
N PRO A 132 4.46 -4.12 19.50
CA PRO A 132 4.20 -3.34 18.29
C PRO A 132 3.01 -3.87 17.48
N VAL A 133 2.22 -2.96 16.91
CA VAL A 133 1.10 -3.26 15.99
C VAL A 133 1.38 -2.64 14.63
N ILE A 134 1.27 -3.45 13.58
CA ILE A 134 1.32 -3.01 12.18
C ILE A 134 -0.09 -3.05 11.58
N ASN A 135 -0.54 -1.92 11.04
CA ASN A 135 -1.75 -1.82 10.25
C ASN A 135 -1.53 -2.43 8.86
N ALA A 136 -2.13 -3.59 8.61
CA ALA A 136 -2.12 -4.28 7.31
C ALA A 136 -3.33 -3.91 6.42
N GLY A 137 -4.03 -2.84 6.78
CA GLY A 137 -5.21 -2.29 6.11
C GLY A 137 -6.43 -2.23 7.04
N ASP A 138 -6.99 -1.05 7.22
CA ASP A 138 -8.21 -0.81 7.98
C ASP A 138 -9.30 -0.20 7.09
N SER A 139 -10.16 -1.06 6.53
CA SER A 139 -11.25 -0.66 5.62
C SER A 139 -10.75 0.12 4.38
N GLY A 140 -11.46 1.15 3.97
CA GLY A 140 -11.07 2.12 2.93
C GLY A 140 -10.12 3.23 3.41
N HIS A 141 -9.62 3.18 4.66
CA HIS A 141 -8.92 4.30 5.30
C HIS A 141 -7.42 4.30 5.02
N LEU A 142 -6.65 3.36 5.57
CA LEU A 142 -5.19 3.34 5.47
C LEU A 142 -4.64 1.97 5.06
N HIS A 143 -3.53 1.97 4.35
CA HIS A 143 -2.73 0.78 4.07
C HIS A 143 -1.23 1.13 4.00
N PRO A 144 -0.60 1.48 5.13
CA PRO A 144 0.76 2.02 5.16
C PRO A 144 1.78 1.08 4.50
N THR A 145 1.60 -0.23 4.64
CA THR A 145 2.53 -1.21 4.07
C THR A 145 2.40 -1.37 2.55
N GLN A 146 1.27 -0.97 1.95
CA GLN A 146 1.16 -0.88 0.49
C GLN A 146 1.97 0.29 -0.03
N THR A 147 1.90 1.44 0.62
CA THR A 147 2.71 2.60 0.25
C THR A 147 4.21 2.29 0.31
N LEU A 148 4.68 1.62 1.37
CA LEU A 148 6.09 1.17 1.45
C LEU A 148 6.45 0.16 0.36
N THR A 149 5.51 -0.70 -0.04
CA THR A 149 5.68 -1.60 -1.19
C THR A 149 5.89 -0.82 -2.48
N ASP A 150 5.07 0.21 -2.70
CA ASP A 150 5.11 1.05 -3.89
C ASP A 150 6.42 1.87 -3.92
N LEU A 151 6.80 2.49 -2.81
CA LEU A 151 8.08 3.21 -2.67
C LEU A 151 9.30 2.30 -2.94
N LEU A 152 9.32 1.09 -2.36
CA LEU A 152 10.39 0.13 -2.61
C LEU A 152 10.44 -0.29 -4.08
N THR A 153 9.28 -0.47 -4.71
CA THR A 153 9.21 -0.81 -6.13
C THR A 153 9.78 0.31 -7.00
N LEU A 154 9.40 1.56 -6.72
CA LEU A 154 9.94 2.73 -7.42
C LEU A 154 11.46 2.85 -7.22
N GLN A 155 11.95 2.71 -6.00
CA GLN A 155 13.37 2.72 -5.70
C GLN A 155 14.12 1.64 -6.48
N CYS A 156 13.64 0.39 -6.47
CA CYS A 156 14.29 -0.73 -7.14
C CYS A 156 14.26 -0.63 -8.67
N GLU A 157 13.19 -0.13 -9.27
CA GLU A 157 12.98 -0.15 -10.72
C GLU A 157 13.32 1.19 -11.40
N LYS A 158 13.24 2.32 -10.68
CA LYS A 158 13.62 3.65 -11.21
C LYS A 158 14.89 4.20 -10.59
N GLY A 159 15.41 3.60 -9.50
CA GLY A 159 16.61 4.05 -8.78
C GLY A 159 16.43 5.37 -8.01
N ARG A 160 15.22 5.92 -7.96
CA ARG A 160 14.90 7.20 -7.31
C ARG A 160 13.42 7.31 -6.96
N LEU A 161 13.11 8.23 -6.03
CA LEU A 161 11.74 8.58 -5.63
C LEU A 161 11.37 10.02 -5.98
N ASP A 162 12.27 10.76 -6.59
CA ASP A 162 12.12 12.15 -6.99
C ASP A 162 12.16 12.32 -8.52
N HIS A 163 11.74 13.50 -9.01
CA HIS A 163 11.77 13.87 -10.43
C HIS A 163 11.15 12.80 -11.36
N LEU A 164 10.01 12.25 -10.95
CA LEU A 164 9.23 11.27 -11.72
C LEU A 164 7.92 11.89 -12.21
N THR A 165 7.53 11.58 -13.44
CA THR A 165 6.19 11.83 -13.96
C THR A 165 5.34 10.58 -13.73
N ILE A 166 4.37 10.67 -12.82
CA ILE A 166 3.58 9.54 -12.33
C ILE A 166 2.13 9.69 -12.79
N GLY A 167 1.69 8.80 -13.66
CA GLY A 167 0.28 8.67 -14.05
C GLY A 167 -0.48 7.76 -13.09
N LEU A 168 -1.63 8.23 -12.60
CA LEU A 168 -2.55 7.42 -11.80
C LEU A 168 -3.85 7.28 -12.57
N CYS A 169 -4.23 6.05 -12.91
CA CYS A 169 -5.32 5.79 -13.84
C CYS A 169 -6.40 4.87 -13.27
N GLY A 170 -7.67 5.25 -13.40
CA GLY A 170 -8.83 4.46 -13.05
C GLY A 170 -9.70 5.12 -11.97
N ASP A 171 -10.04 4.39 -10.91
CA ASP A 171 -10.88 4.87 -9.80
C ASP A 171 -10.06 5.70 -8.80
N LEU A 172 -9.94 7.01 -9.06
CA LEU A 172 -9.16 7.92 -8.20
C LEU A 172 -9.99 8.42 -7.00
N ILE A 173 -11.32 8.39 -7.08
CA ILE A 173 -12.17 8.84 -5.96
C ILE A 173 -12.14 7.86 -4.79
N ASN A 174 -12.16 6.53 -5.07
CA ASN A 174 -12.21 5.48 -4.04
C ASN A 174 -10.85 4.81 -3.82
N GLY A 175 -9.84 5.17 -4.62
CA GLY A 175 -8.52 4.54 -4.65
C GLY A 175 -7.64 4.90 -3.46
N ARG A 176 -7.86 4.29 -2.26
CA ARG A 176 -7.03 4.55 -1.08
C ARG A 176 -5.53 4.38 -1.32
N THR A 177 -5.12 3.43 -2.17
CA THR A 177 -3.71 3.23 -2.53
C THR A 177 -3.18 4.39 -3.36
N VAL A 178 -4.01 4.94 -4.26
CA VAL A 178 -3.72 6.17 -5.02
C VAL A 178 -3.52 7.35 -4.07
N HIS A 179 -4.47 7.56 -3.14
CA HIS A 179 -4.37 8.67 -2.17
C HIS A 179 -3.12 8.56 -1.31
N SER A 180 -2.80 7.35 -0.84
CA SER A 180 -1.61 7.13 -0.01
C SER A 180 -0.31 7.30 -0.80
N LEU A 181 -0.27 6.83 -2.04
CA LEU A 181 0.89 7.00 -2.92
C LEU A 181 1.11 8.47 -3.28
N LEU A 182 0.07 9.21 -3.65
CA LEU A 182 0.15 10.64 -3.93
C LEU A 182 0.71 11.42 -2.73
N LYS A 183 0.16 11.17 -1.53
CA LYS A 183 0.65 11.80 -0.30
C LYS A 183 2.11 11.48 -0.02
N ALA A 184 2.53 10.23 -0.23
CA ALA A 184 3.92 9.83 -0.01
C ALA A 184 4.85 10.44 -1.05
N MET A 185 4.49 10.37 -2.33
CA MET A 185 5.33 10.88 -3.42
C MET A 185 5.39 12.42 -3.45
N SER A 186 4.39 13.12 -2.91
CA SER A 186 4.45 14.59 -2.75
C SER A 186 5.51 15.07 -1.75
N CYS A 187 6.02 14.16 -0.91
CA CYS A 187 7.13 14.47 0.01
C CYS A 187 8.51 14.43 -0.68
N PHE A 188 8.60 13.99 -1.93
CA PHE A 188 9.85 13.94 -2.70
C PHE A 188 9.84 15.02 -3.79
N PRO A 189 10.94 15.77 -3.98
CA PRO A 189 10.95 16.93 -4.85
C PRO A 189 10.84 16.57 -6.33
N GLY A 190 10.29 17.49 -7.13
CA GLY A 190 10.29 17.41 -8.59
C GLY A 190 9.37 16.34 -9.18
N ASN A 191 8.51 15.71 -8.39
CA ASN A 191 7.49 14.81 -8.90
C ASN A 191 6.32 15.59 -9.52
N ARG A 192 5.86 15.14 -10.69
CA ARG A 192 4.67 15.62 -11.39
C ARG A 192 3.65 14.49 -11.48
N PHE A 193 2.37 14.80 -11.32
CA PHE A 193 1.30 13.81 -11.35
C PHE A 193 0.35 14.05 -12.52
N ILE A 194 0.00 12.98 -13.25
CA ILE A 194 -1.05 12.98 -14.26
C ILE A 194 -2.20 12.12 -13.75
N LEU A 195 -3.33 12.76 -13.44
CA LEU A 195 -4.51 12.12 -12.85
C LEU A 195 -5.47 11.75 -13.98
N ILE A 196 -5.54 10.46 -14.30
CA ILE A 196 -6.24 9.94 -15.48
C ILE A 196 -7.54 9.29 -15.01
N SER A 197 -8.65 10.01 -15.14
CA SER A 197 -9.96 9.51 -14.68
C SER A 197 -11.11 10.19 -15.45
N THR A 198 -12.29 9.57 -15.41
CA THR A 198 -13.53 10.27 -15.76
C THR A 198 -13.87 11.32 -14.68
N PRO A 199 -14.72 12.31 -14.99
CA PRO A 199 -15.15 13.31 -14.00
C PRO A 199 -15.75 12.69 -12.74
N GLU A 200 -16.50 11.58 -12.88
CA GLU A 200 -17.16 10.86 -11.80
C GLU A 200 -16.18 10.10 -10.90
N LEU A 201 -15.01 9.74 -11.43
CA LEU A 201 -13.98 8.98 -10.73
C LEU A 201 -12.79 9.85 -10.34
N SER A 202 -12.91 11.18 -10.45
CA SER A 202 -11.83 12.14 -10.22
C SER A 202 -11.34 12.15 -8.77
N LEU A 203 -10.11 12.59 -8.60
CA LEU A 203 -9.44 12.65 -7.30
C LEU A 203 -10.20 13.61 -6.34
N PRO A 204 -10.46 13.22 -5.08
CA PRO A 204 -11.13 14.08 -4.11
C PRO A 204 -10.35 15.36 -3.81
N SER A 205 -11.09 16.45 -3.54
CA SER A 205 -10.50 17.77 -3.26
C SER A 205 -9.48 17.75 -2.13
N TYR A 206 -9.74 16.99 -1.04
CA TYR A 206 -8.83 16.93 0.10
C TYR A 206 -7.43 16.35 -0.25
N VAL A 207 -7.33 15.50 -1.29
CA VAL A 207 -6.03 15.00 -1.78
C VAL A 207 -5.37 16.04 -2.68
N LYS A 208 -6.16 16.73 -3.54
CA LYS A 208 -5.67 17.85 -4.35
C LYS A 208 -5.11 18.97 -3.47
N ASP A 209 -5.77 19.26 -2.34
CA ASP A 209 -5.30 20.26 -1.37
C ASP A 209 -3.93 19.89 -0.78
N ILE A 210 -3.67 18.60 -0.56
CA ILE A 210 -2.35 18.11 -0.11
C ILE A 210 -1.29 18.33 -1.20
N LEU A 211 -1.59 18.01 -2.46
CA LEU A 211 -0.68 18.24 -3.58
C LEU A 211 -0.35 19.73 -3.74
N ASN A 212 -1.37 20.58 -3.69
CA ASN A 212 -1.22 22.03 -3.73
C ASN A 212 -0.35 22.55 -2.58
N ALA A 213 -0.61 22.09 -1.36
CA ALA A 213 0.16 22.47 -0.17
C ALA A 213 1.62 22.02 -0.23
N SER A 214 1.90 20.92 -0.91
CA SER A 214 3.25 20.40 -1.14
C SER A 214 3.96 21.04 -2.33
N GLY A 215 3.28 21.91 -3.10
CA GLY A 215 3.82 22.56 -4.30
C GLY A 215 4.08 21.58 -5.46
N CYS A 216 3.39 20.44 -5.48
CA CYS A 216 3.50 19.47 -6.56
C CYS A 216 2.68 19.90 -7.78
N GLU A 217 3.29 19.77 -8.96
CA GLU A 217 2.56 19.95 -10.22
C GLU A 217 1.67 18.73 -10.48
N TYR A 218 0.41 18.98 -10.85
CA TYR A 218 -0.48 17.94 -11.33
C TYR A 218 -1.44 18.47 -12.40
N GLU A 219 -1.90 17.57 -13.25
CA GLU A 219 -2.96 17.83 -14.22
C GLU A 219 -4.00 16.71 -14.20
N GLU A 220 -5.22 17.03 -14.58
CA GLU A 220 -6.33 16.07 -14.69
C GLU A 220 -6.68 15.91 -16.16
N ILE A 221 -6.64 14.69 -16.66
CA ILE A 221 -6.99 14.35 -18.03
C ILE A 221 -7.89 13.11 -18.07
N SER A 222 -8.60 12.90 -19.16
CA SER A 222 -9.48 11.73 -19.33
C SER A 222 -8.91 10.68 -20.27
N SER A 223 -7.81 10.97 -20.99
CA SER A 223 -7.23 10.05 -21.97
C SER A 223 -5.94 9.41 -21.45
N LEU A 224 -5.95 8.09 -21.29
CA LEU A 224 -4.75 7.32 -20.95
C LEU A 224 -3.69 7.41 -22.07
N GLU A 225 -4.15 7.41 -23.32
CA GLU A 225 -3.29 7.44 -24.50
C GLU A 225 -2.49 8.76 -24.61
N GLU A 226 -3.08 9.86 -24.18
CA GLU A 226 -2.40 11.18 -24.17
C GLU A 226 -1.30 11.23 -23.11
N ALA A 227 -1.52 10.55 -21.95
CA ALA A 227 -0.54 10.53 -20.86
C ALA A 227 0.67 9.65 -21.16
N LEU A 228 0.47 8.49 -21.77
CA LEU A 228 1.49 7.41 -21.87
C LEU A 228 2.88 7.86 -22.34
N PRO A 229 3.02 8.77 -23.34
CA PRO A 229 4.35 9.21 -23.81
C PRO A 229 5.15 10.01 -22.78
N GLU A 230 4.49 10.61 -21.78
CA GLU A 230 5.14 11.45 -20.78
C GLU A 230 5.52 10.70 -19.50
N LEU A 231 4.88 9.54 -19.23
CA LEU A 231 4.98 8.85 -17.96
C LEU A 231 6.32 8.12 -17.77
N ASP A 232 6.86 8.22 -16.56
CA ASP A 232 7.91 7.34 -16.04
C ASP A 232 7.32 6.16 -15.27
N VAL A 233 6.15 6.38 -14.67
CA VAL A 233 5.40 5.39 -13.89
C VAL A 233 3.92 5.49 -14.24
N LEU A 234 3.28 4.38 -14.53
CA LEU A 234 1.82 4.27 -14.63
C LEU A 234 1.29 3.39 -13.51
N TYR A 235 0.50 3.97 -12.62
CA TYR A 235 -0.19 3.25 -11.55
C TYR A 235 -1.65 3.03 -11.96
N MET A 236 -1.97 1.80 -12.36
CA MET A 236 -3.33 1.41 -12.73
C MET A 236 -4.12 0.97 -11.51
N THR A 237 -5.41 1.28 -11.49
CA THR A 237 -6.34 0.77 -10.48
C THR A 237 -7.61 0.24 -11.15
N ARG A 238 -8.20 -0.80 -10.56
CA ARG A 238 -9.51 -1.25 -11.02
C ARG A 238 -10.60 -0.26 -10.60
N ILE A 239 -11.66 -0.21 -11.39
CA ILE A 239 -12.89 0.48 -11.02
C ILE A 239 -13.67 -0.45 -10.07
N GLN A 240 -14.00 0.03 -8.87
CA GLN A 240 -14.49 -0.78 -7.76
C GLN A 240 -16.03 -0.87 -7.80
N GLU A 241 -16.60 -1.98 -8.34
CA GLU A 241 -18.05 -2.19 -8.44
C GLU A 241 -18.77 -1.98 -7.11
N GLU A 242 -18.18 -2.43 -6.02
CA GLU A 242 -18.70 -2.37 -4.65
C GLU A 242 -18.85 -0.93 -4.09
N ARG A 243 -18.38 0.07 -4.83
CA ARG A 243 -18.45 1.50 -4.45
C ARG A 243 -19.51 2.28 -5.22
N PHE A 244 -20.13 1.68 -6.23
CA PHE A 244 -21.17 2.34 -7.02
C PHE A 244 -22.54 2.18 -6.38
N ALA A 245 -23.38 3.21 -6.55
CA ALA A 245 -24.76 3.20 -6.07
C ALA A 245 -25.65 2.21 -6.85
N SER A 246 -25.30 1.92 -8.11
CA SER A 246 -25.99 0.95 -8.95
C SER A 246 -25.02 0.24 -9.91
N ARG A 247 -25.43 -0.96 -10.34
CA ARG A 247 -24.68 -1.74 -11.32
C ARG A 247 -24.61 -1.06 -12.70
N GLU A 248 -25.64 -0.33 -13.09
CA GLU A 248 -25.70 0.42 -14.35
C GLU A 248 -24.62 1.52 -14.36
N ALA A 249 -24.46 2.25 -13.26
CA ALA A 249 -23.43 3.27 -13.10
C ALA A 249 -22.03 2.66 -13.18
N TYR A 250 -21.82 1.49 -12.59
CA TYR A 250 -20.55 0.75 -12.73
C TYR A 250 -20.29 0.32 -14.16
N LEU A 251 -21.28 -0.31 -14.83
CA LEU A 251 -21.13 -0.79 -16.21
C LEU A 251 -20.83 0.33 -17.23
N ALA A 252 -21.27 1.56 -16.94
CA ALA A 252 -20.95 2.72 -17.75
C ALA A 252 -19.46 3.15 -17.66
N GLN A 253 -18.76 2.74 -16.61
CA GLN A 253 -17.39 3.17 -16.30
C GLN A 253 -16.35 2.06 -16.43
N LYS A 254 -16.73 0.79 -16.20
CA LYS A 254 -15.81 -0.34 -15.96
C LYS A 254 -14.74 -0.56 -17.04
N ASP A 255 -15.07 -0.29 -18.30
CA ASP A 255 -14.20 -0.56 -19.45
C ASP A 255 -13.52 0.73 -19.98
N THR A 256 -13.66 1.85 -19.27
CA THR A 256 -13.11 3.15 -19.72
C THR A 256 -11.59 3.12 -19.80
N TYR A 257 -10.94 2.48 -18.83
CA TYR A 257 -9.49 2.45 -18.76
C TYR A 257 -8.96 1.01 -18.82
N VAL A 258 -8.70 0.54 -20.03
CA VAL A 258 -8.03 -0.75 -20.26
C VAL A 258 -6.66 -0.49 -20.87
N LEU A 259 -5.60 -0.91 -20.19
CA LEU A 259 -4.24 -0.88 -20.70
C LEU A 259 -4.01 -2.09 -21.60
N THR A 260 -3.73 -1.85 -22.88
CA THR A 260 -3.52 -2.88 -23.89
C THR A 260 -2.10 -2.85 -24.44
N VAL A 261 -1.66 -3.95 -25.06
CA VAL A 261 -0.37 -4.02 -25.78
C VAL A 261 -0.26 -2.91 -26.83
N LYS A 262 -1.36 -2.59 -27.51
CA LYS A 262 -1.39 -1.51 -28.51
C LYS A 262 -1.12 -0.14 -27.88
N LYS A 263 -1.77 0.17 -26.76
CA LYS A 263 -1.56 1.45 -26.05
C LYS A 263 -0.12 1.58 -25.53
N MET A 264 0.46 0.49 -25.04
CA MET A 264 1.83 0.45 -24.55
C MET A 264 2.90 0.76 -25.62
N GLN A 265 2.56 0.75 -26.92
CA GLN A 265 3.49 1.14 -27.98
C GLN A 265 3.84 2.64 -27.94
N ALA A 266 2.94 3.50 -27.43
CA ALA A 266 3.17 4.92 -27.26
C ALA A 266 3.98 5.28 -26.00
N ALA A 267 4.11 4.34 -25.07
CA ALA A 267 4.81 4.55 -23.80
C ALA A 267 6.32 4.56 -23.94
N LYS A 268 7.00 5.27 -23.02
CA LYS A 268 8.48 5.23 -22.92
C LYS A 268 8.98 3.80 -22.74
N LYS A 269 10.19 3.52 -23.22
CA LYS A 269 10.83 2.20 -23.10
C LYS A 269 11.11 1.82 -21.64
N ASP A 270 11.36 2.81 -20.79
CA ASP A 270 11.66 2.68 -19.38
C ASP A 270 10.45 2.99 -18.47
N LEU A 271 9.25 3.18 -19.03
CA LEU A 271 8.02 3.23 -18.25
C LEU A 271 7.93 1.97 -17.38
N ILE A 272 7.43 2.09 -16.16
CA ILE A 272 6.99 0.96 -15.37
C ILE A 272 5.49 1.03 -15.08
N VAL A 273 4.83 -0.13 -15.17
CA VAL A 273 3.40 -0.26 -14.88
C VAL A 273 3.22 -0.95 -13.54
N LEU A 274 2.57 -0.26 -12.61
CA LEU A 274 2.24 -0.73 -11.28
C LEU A 274 0.74 -0.98 -11.14
N HIS A 275 0.37 -1.87 -10.23
CA HIS A 275 -1.02 -2.14 -9.87
C HIS A 275 -1.09 -2.77 -8.47
N PRO A 276 -1.94 -2.28 -7.54
CA PRO A 276 -2.01 -2.83 -6.18
C PRO A 276 -2.62 -4.23 -6.10
N LEU A 277 -3.19 -4.72 -7.20
CA LEU A 277 -3.90 -6.00 -7.31
C LEU A 277 -5.07 -6.14 -6.31
N PRO A 278 -6.12 -6.94 -6.60
CA PRO A 278 -6.27 -7.74 -7.81
C PRO A 278 -6.62 -6.88 -9.03
N ARG A 279 -6.10 -7.24 -10.20
CA ARG A 279 -6.65 -6.75 -11.46
C ARG A 279 -7.80 -7.64 -11.92
N VAL A 280 -8.68 -7.09 -12.73
CA VAL A 280 -9.76 -7.82 -13.41
C VAL A 280 -9.59 -7.67 -14.92
N ASP A 281 -10.13 -6.60 -15.51
CA ASP A 281 -10.14 -6.37 -16.98
C ASP A 281 -9.32 -5.12 -17.39
N GLU A 282 -8.83 -4.33 -16.42
CA GLU A 282 -8.16 -3.04 -16.66
C GLU A 282 -6.72 -3.16 -17.21
N ILE A 283 -6.14 -4.35 -17.22
CA ILE A 283 -4.85 -4.64 -17.85
C ILE A 283 -4.98 -5.91 -18.68
N GLU A 284 -4.70 -5.82 -19.96
CA GLU A 284 -4.69 -6.95 -20.88
C GLU A 284 -3.67 -8.02 -20.44
N VAL A 285 -4.09 -9.29 -20.39
CA VAL A 285 -3.23 -10.41 -19.90
C VAL A 285 -1.94 -10.54 -20.72
N ALA A 286 -1.98 -10.22 -22.02
CA ALA A 286 -0.80 -10.26 -22.88
C ALA A 286 0.32 -9.28 -22.45
N LEU A 287 0.02 -8.31 -21.57
CA LEU A 287 1.03 -7.43 -20.98
C LEU A 287 1.86 -8.08 -19.86
N ASP A 288 1.49 -9.25 -19.38
CA ASP A 288 2.25 -9.92 -18.30
C ASP A 288 3.69 -10.25 -18.71
N ASP A 289 3.95 -10.43 -20.00
CA ASP A 289 5.28 -10.68 -20.55
C ASP A 289 6.00 -9.40 -20.99
N ASP A 290 5.38 -8.22 -20.89
CA ASP A 290 6.05 -6.94 -21.18
C ASP A 290 7.04 -6.63 -20.04
N PRO A 291 8.33 -6.35 -20.33
CA PRO A 291 9.33 -6.07 -19.31
C PRO A 291 9.01 -4.84 -18.45
N ARG A 292 8.08 -3.99 -18.88
CA ARG A 292 7.59 -2.81 -18.14
C ARG A 292 6.47 -3.14 -17.16
N ALA A 293 5.87 -4.34 -17.24
CA ALA A 293 4.79 -4.80 -16.35
C ALA A 293 5.36 -5.22 -14.99
N MET A 294 5.36 -4.30 -14.02
CA MET A 294 6.00 -4.52 -12.72
C MET A 294 5.06 -4.98 -11.61
N TYR A 295 3.75 -5.07 -11.81
CA TYR A 295 2.76 -5.33 -10.76
C TYR A 295 2.93 -6.67 -10.02
N PHE A 296 3.45 -7.73 -10.65
CA PHE A 296 3.79 -8.98 -9.95
C PHE A 296 5.12 -8.84 -9.17
N LYS A 297 6.07 -8.13 -9.74
CA LYS A 297 7.32 -7.78 -9.05
C LYS A 297 7.05 -6.88 -7.84
N GLN A 298 6.16 -5.88 -8.01
CA GLN A 298 5.67 -5.01 -6.93
C GLN A 298 5.09 -5.84 -5.77
N ALA A 299 4.22 -6.82 -6.06
CA ALA A 299 3.69 -7.71 -5.04
C ALA A 299 4.81 -8.49 -4.30
N ARG A 300 5.84 -8.95 -5.03
CA ARG A 300 7.02 -9.60 -4.45
C ARG A 300 7.85 -8.65 -3.60
N TYR A 301 8.04 -7.40 -4.05
CA TYR A 301 8.76 -6.38 -3.28
C TYR A 301 8.04 -6.01 -1.99
N GLY A 302 6.72 -6.13 -1.97
CA GLY A 302 5.94 -6.01 -0.75
C GLY A 302 6.39 -6.96 0.37
N MET A 303 6.85 -8.16 0.04
CA MET A 303 7.42 -9.06 1.03
C MET A 303 8.73 -8.49 1.63
N TYR A 304 9.63 -7.95 0.80
CA TYR A 304 10.88 -7.36 1.28
C TYR A 304 10.65 -6.09 2.10
N ALA A 305 9.68 -5.25 1.71
CA ALA A 305 9.27 -4.10 2.52
C ALA A 305 8.77 -4.53 3.91
N ARG A 306 8.03 -5.65 3.99
CA ARG A 306 7.56 -6.23 5.25
C ARG A 306 8.67 -6.88 6.06
N MET A 307 9.67 -7.47 5.41
CA MET A 307 10.88 -7.94 6.09
C MET A 307 11.65 -6.77 6.72
N ALA A 308 11.80 -5.65 6.01
CA ALA A 308 12.45 -4.45 6.53
C ALA A 308 11.71 -3.85 7.73
N LEU A 309 10.36 -3.86 7.71
CA LEU A 309 9.54 -3.46 8.84
C LEU A 309 9.76 -4.34 10.06
#